data_edc033a4c3eab7af5fa7fc01db2a7988
#
_entry.id   edc033a4c3eab7af5fa7fc01db2a7988
#
_cell.length_a   1.000
_cell.length_b   1.000
_cell.length_c   1.000
_cell.angle_alpha   90.00
_cell.angle_beta   90.00
_cell.angle_gamma   90.00
#
_symmetry.space_group_name_H-M   'P 1'
#
loop_
_entity.id
_entity.type
_entity.pdbx_description
1 polymer ?
#
loop_
_entity_poly.entity_id
_entity_poly.type
_entity_poly.pdbx_seq_one_letter_code
_entity_poly.pdbx_strand_id
1 'polypeptide(L)'
;SVLLTFFLSAGAIYGYERLSKAEHGPAVSAIPLFAACALALLLNVDYGFPAVLLIFALYLCGDNRRRKLLCLGAGLALLYLLYQPLIGLLSLPLFRPDWMAGYLLHALPVFALYALCAEASLLLLAWYRGQLGVQSKWFFYVFYPAHLLGLWALGLALN
;
A
#
# COMPACT_ATOMS: atom_id res chain seq x y z
N SER A 1 -11.65 -0.09 0.09
CA SER A 1 -11.57 -0.73 -1.23
C SER A 1 -10.24 -0.41 -1.90
N VAL A 2 -9.45 -1.43 -2.17
CA VAL A 2 -8.12 -1.31 -2.85
C VAL A 2 -8.28 -0.65 -4.23
N LEU A 3 -9.35 -0.98 -4.95
CA LEU A 3 -9.63 -0.38 -6.27
C LEU A 3 -9.80 1.14 -6.19
N LEU A 4 -10.42 1.64 -5.13
CA LEU A 4 -10.61 3.08 -4.94
C LEU A 4 -9.26 3.78 -4.69
N THR A 5 -8.35 3.16 -3.94
CA THR A 5 -6.98 3.67 -3.75
C THR A 5 -6.24 3.78 -5.08
N PHE A 6 -6.31 2.75 -5.94
CA PHE A 6 -5.71 2.80 -7.27
C PHE A 6 -6.34 3.87 -8.16
N PHE A 7 -7.67 4.01 -8.13
CA PHE A 7 -8.37 5.04 -8.90
C PHE A 7 -7.96 6.46 -8.49
N LEU A 8 -7.90 6.74 -7.19
CA LEU A 8 -7.45 8.04 -6.66
C LEU A 8 -6.00 8.31 -7.05
N SER A 9 -5.13 7.30 -6.96
CA SER A 9 -3.71 7.44 -7.34
C SER A 9 -3.54 7.70 -8.84
N ALA A 10 -4.28 6.99 -9.68
CA ALA A 10 -4.27 7.22 -11.13
C ALA A 10 -4.78 8.62 -11.48
N GLY A 11 -5.83 9.09 -10.82
CA GLY A 11 -6.35 10.45 -10.97
C GLY A 11 -5.34 11.51 -10.56
N ALA A 12 -4.61 11.28 -9.44
CA ALA A 12 -3.54 12.16 -8.98
C ALA A 12 -2.39 12.25 -10.00
N ILE A 13 -1.94 11.11 -10.54
CA ILE A 13 -0.87 11.05 -11.54
C ILE A 13 -1.32 11.76 -12.82
N TYR A 14 -2.51 11.46 -13.32
CA TYR A 14 -3.04 12.09 -14.53
C TYR A 14 -3.16 13.61 -14.38
N GLY A 15 -3.71 14.08 -13.25
CA GLY A 15 -3.82 15.50 -12.97
C GLY A 15 -2.46 16.19 -12.86
N TYR A 16 -1.50 15.54 -12.17
CA TYR A 16 -0.12 16.01 -12.06
C TYR A 16 0.52 16.17 -13.45
N GLU A 17 0.44 15.17 -14.31
CA GLU A 17 1.00 15.23 -15.67
C GLU A 17 0.38 16.36 -16.50
N ARG A 18 -0.92 16.54 -16.42
CA ARG A 18 -1.60 17.62 -17.18
C ARG A 18 -1.15 19.01 -16.72
N LEU A 19 -1.09 19.25 -15.41
CA LEU A 19 -0.70 20.54 -14.86
C LEU A 19 0.79 20.81 -15.06
N SER A 20 1.63 19.80 -14.97
CA SER A 20 3.06 19.89 -15.23
C SER A 20 3.35 20.23 -16.70
N LYS A 21 2.62 19.65 -17.66
CA LYS A 21 2.75 19.98 -19.10
C LYS A 21 2.23 21.37 -19.46
N ALA A 22 1.33 21.93 -18.65
CA ALA A 22 0.80 23.29 -18.83
C ALA A 22 1.70 24.37 -18.24
N GLU A 23 2.97 24.04 -17.91
CA GLU A 23 3.99 24.95 -17.33
C GLU A 23 3.56 25.64 -16.03
N HIS A 24 2.60 25.06 -15.32
CA HIS A 24 2.23 25.50 -13.99
C HIS A 24 3.36 25.17 -13.01
N GLY A 25 3.58 26.04 -12.03
CA GLY A 25 4.61 25.81 -11.02
C GLY A 25 4.40 24.50 -10.26
N PRO A 26 5.48 23.97 -9.61
CA PRO A 26 5.45 22.65 -8.94
C PRO A 26 4.36 22.55 -7.87
N ALA A 27 4.05 23.66 -7.20
CA ALA A 27 2.99 23.70 -6.18
C ALA A 27 1.61 23.45 -6.79
N VAL A 28 1.30 24.04 -7.94
CA VAL A 28 0.01 23.85 -8.63
C VAL A 28 -0.10 22.44 -9.18
N SER A 29 0.99 21.89 -9.72
CA SER A 29 1.03 20.51 -10.23
C SER A 29 0.80 19.48 -9.13
N ALA A 30 1.11 19.78 -7.87
CA ALA A 30 0.89 18.89 -6.74
C ALA A 30 -0.57 18.89 -6.20
N ILE A 31 -1.42 19.83 -6.60
CA ILE A 31 -2.82 19.93 -6.13
C ILE A 31 -3.59 18.61 -6.29
N PRO A 32 -3.54 17.91 -7.45
CA PRO A 32 -4.27 16.65 -7.61
C PRO A 32 -3.83 15.56 -6.62
N LEU A 33 -2.56 15.53 -6.24
CA LEU A 33 -2.05 14.59 -5.24
C LEU A 33 -2.64 14.90 -3.85
N PHE A 34 -2.62 16.17 -3.43
CA PHE A 34 -3.21 16.57 -2.17
C PHE A 34 -4.72 16.31 -2.13
N ALA A 35 -5.43 16.58 -3.22
CA ALA A 35 -6.85 16.28 -3.34
C ALA A 35 -7.13 14.76 -3.22
N ALA A 36 -6.34 13.93 -3.89
CA ALA A 36 -6.46 12.47 -3.79
C ALA A 36 -6.16 11.96 -2.37
N CYS A 37 -5.15 12.51 -1.69
CA CYS A 37 -4.84 12.16 -0.30
C CYS A 37 -5.98 12.59 0.65
N ALA A 38 -6.56 13.77 0.46
CA ALA A 38 -7.70 14.25 1.25
C ALA A 38 -8.93 13.35 1.03
N LEU A 39 -9.23 12.99 -0.23
CA LEU A 39 -10.30 12.06 -0.54
C LEU A 39 -10.06 10.66 0.04
N ALA A 40 -8.81 10.17 0.01
CA ALA A 40 -8.46 8.90 0.61
C ALA A 40 -8.72 8.88 2.14
N LEU A 41 -8.47 9.99 2.82
CA LEU A 41 -8.79 10.16 4.25
C LEU A 41 -10.30 10.22 4.49
N LEU A 42 -11.03 11.04 3.71
CA LEU A 42 -12.48 11.22 3.87
C LEU A 42 -13.27 9.94 3.58
N LEU A 43 -12.86 9.18 2.58
CA LEU A 43 -13.51 7.94 2.18
C LEU A 43 -13.04 6.71 2.96
N ASN A 44 -12.11 6.91 3.90
CA ASN A 44 -11.50 5.86 4.72
C ASN A 44 -11.11 4.63 3.90
N VAL A 45 -10.33 4.86 2.82
CA VAL A 45 -9.89 3.79 1.92
C VAL A 45 -8.84 2.91 2.60
N ASP A 46 -8.75 1.65 2.15
CA ASP A 46 -7.75 0.71 2.64
C ASP A 46 -6.33 1.30 2.47
N TYR A 47 -5.51 1.15 3.50
CA TYR A 47 -4.16 1.73 3.59
C TYR A 47 -4.10 3.27 3.60
N GLY A 48 -5.25 3.97 3.52
CA GLY A 48 -5.36 5.42 3.65
C GLY A 48 -4.58 6.22 2.60
N PHE A 49 -4.25 7.47 2.94
CA PHE A 49 -3.46 8.35 2.08
C PHE A 49 -2.00 7.88 1.85
N PRO A 50 -1.32 7.11 2.76
CA PRO A 50 0.06 6.70 2.50
C PRO A 50 0.19 5.77 1.28
N ALA A 51 -0.83 4.97 0.98
CA ALA A 51 -0.81 4.15 -0.22
C ALA A 51 -0.88 5.01 -1.49
N VAL A 52 -1.67 6.09 -1.50
CA VAL A 52 -1.71 7.06 -2.60
C VAL A 52 -0.34 7.71 -2.80
N LEU A 53 0.30 8.13 -1.71
CA LEU A 53 1.65 8.71 -1.74
C LEU A 53 2.69 7.70 -2.27
N LEU A 54 2.62 6.45 -1.84
CA LEU A 54 3.53 5.40 -2.29
C LEU A 54 3.40 5.15 -3.79
N ILE A 55 2.17 5.02 -4.30
CA ILE A 55 1.92 4.82 -5.74
C ILE A 55 2.43 6.03 -6.54
N PHE A 56 2.20 7.24 -6.05
CA PHE A 56 2.71 8.45 -6.69
C PHE A 56 4.25 8.53 -6.65
N ALA A 57 4.88 8.17 -5.53
CA ALA A 57 6.34 8.11 -5.43
C ALA A 57 6.94 7.06 -6.39
N LEU A 58 6.29 5.91 -6.56
CA LEU A 58 6.69 4.90 -7.54
C LEU A 58 6.61 5.43 -8.97
N TYR A 59 5.59 6.25 -9.28
CA TYR A 59 5.49 6.93 -10.57
C TYR A 59 6.67 7.89 -10.79
N LEU A 60 7.04 8.69 -9.77
CA LEU A 60 8.17 9.61 -9.85
C LEU A 60 9.55 8.92 -9.99
N CYS A 61 9.66 7.65 -9.59
CA CYS A 61 10.89 6.86 -9.78
C CYS A 61 11.21 6.57 -11.25
N GLY A 62 10.27 6.84 -12.20
CA GLY A 62 10.45 6.59 -13.63
C GLY A 62 10.79 5.14 -13.93
N ASP A 63 11.67 4.87 -14.90
CA ASP A 63 12.00 3.50 -15.31
C ASP A 63 13.14 2.85 -14.52
N ASN A 64 13.65 3.53 -13.51
CA ASN A 64 14.75 2.99 -12.71
C ASN A 64 14.25 1.92 -11.72
N ARG A 65 14.47 0.65 -12.09
CA ARG A 65 14.04 -0.52 -11.32
C ARG A 65 14.55 -0.50 -9.87
N ARG A 66 15.82 -0.12 -9.64
CA ARG A 66 16.40 -0.08 -8.29
C ARG A 66 15.70 0.95 -7.42
N ARG A 67 15.44 2.15 -7.98
CA ARG A 67 14.70 3.21 -7.27
C ARG A 67 13.28 2.76 -6.94
N LYS A 68 12.58 2.10 -7.87
CA LYS A 68 11.23 1.56 -7.61
C LYS A 68 11.24 0.55 -6.47
N LEU A 69 12.17 -0.41 -6.48
CA LEU A 69 12.26 -1.42 -5.41
C LEU A 69 12.58 -0.79 -4.05
N LEU A 70 13.53 0.15 -4.00
CA LEU A 70 13.86 0.86 -2.76
C LEU A 70 12.69 1.72 -2.26
N CYS A 71 12.02 2.44 -3.16
CA CYS A 71 10.84 3.24 -2.83
C CYS A 71 9.70 2.36 -2.30
N LEU A 72 9.46 1.21 -2.95
CA LEU A 72 8.41 0.27 -2.53
C LEU A 72 8.74 -0.34 -1.16
N GLY A 73 9.98 -0.81 -0.93
CA GLY A 73 10.40 -1.32 0.37
C GLY A 73 10.30 -0.28 1.47
N ALA A 74 10.90 0.88 1.28
CA ALA A 74 10.80 1.97 2.26
C ALA A 74 9.34 2.36 2.54
N GLY A 75 8.50 2.41 1.50
CA GLY A 75 7.08 2.74 1.66
C GLY A 75 6.29 1.68 2.41
N LEU A 76 6.53 0.40 2.15
CA LEU A 76 5.90 -0.72 2.88
C LEU A 76 6.36 -0.75 4.33
N ALA A 77 7.66 -0.57 4.58
CA ALA A 77 8.19 -0.49 5.95
C ALA A 77 7.55 0.67 6.73
N LEU A 78 7.47 1.87 6.14
CA LEU A 78 6.80 3.02 6.75
C LEU A 78 5.31 2.77 6.99
N LEU A 79 4.63 2.12 6.05
CA LEU A 79 3.22 1.79 6.17
C LEU A 79 2.95 0.86 7.36
N TYR A 80 3.69 -0.24 7.46
CA TYR A 80 3.44 -1.26 8.48
C TYR A 80 4.10 -0.96 9.84
N LEU A 81 5.29 -0.35 9.85
CA LEU A 81 6.02 -0.11 11.11
C LEU A 81 5.69 1.24 11.75
N LEU A 82 5.20 2.20 10.98
CA LEU A 82 4.91 3.54 11.49
C LEU A 82 3.41 3.89 11.38
N TYR A 83 2.86 3.89 10.17
CA TYR A 83 1.50 4.38 9.94
C TYR A 83 0.44 3.50 10.60
N GLN A 84 0.45 2.20 10.39
CA GLN A 84 -0.55 1.28 10.96
C GLN A 84 -0.52 1.25 12.50
N PRO A 85 0.65 1.13 13.17
CA PRO A 85 0.70 1.23 14.63
C PRO A 85 0.24 2.59 15.15
N LEU A 86 0.58 3.69 14.46
CA LEU A 86 0.18 5.04 14.85
C LEU A 86 -1.33 5.23 14.78
N ILE A 87 -1.97 4.81 13.69
CA ILE A 87 -3.44 4.88 13.56
C ILE A 87 -4.13 4.04 14.63
N GLY A 88 -3.63 2.82 14.87
CA GLY A 88 -4.13 1.97 15.94
C GLY A 88 -3.99 2.63 17.31
N LEU A 89 -2.86 3.25 17.60
CA LEU A 89 -2.61 3.98 18.84
C LEU A 89 -3.55 5.18 19.00
N LEU A 90 -3.77 5.95 17.93
CA LEU A 90 -4.68 7.11 17.92
C LEU A 90 -6.15 6.72 18.08
N SER A 91 -6.52 5.49 17.75
CA SER A 91 -7.88 4.97 17.95
C SER A 91 -8.17 4.55 19.40
N LEU A 92 -7.12 4.42 20.24
CA LEU A 92 -7.27 4.10 21.65
C LEU A 92 -7.75 5.33 22.44
N PRO A 93 -8.55 5.14 23.52
CA PRO A 93 -8.92 6.24 24.39
C PRO A 93 -7.66 6.86 25.01
N LEU A 94 -7.45 8.13 24.73
CA LEU A 94 -6.23 8.92 25.01
C LEU A 94 -5.82 9.01 26.50
N PHE A 95 -6.60 8.45 27.42
CA PHE A 95 -6.41 8.64 28.86
C PHE A 95 -6.04 7.37 29.65
N ARG A 96 -5.61 6.27 28.98
CA ARG A 96 -5.18 5.06 29.69
C ARG A 96 -3.80 4.59 29.22
N PRO A 97 -2.73 5.03 29.90
CA PRO A 97 -1.35 4.67 29.55
C PRO A 97 -1.09 3.16 29.57
N ASP A 98 -1.80 2.41 30.43
CA ASP A 98 -1.67 0.94 30.51
C ASP A 98 -2.11 0.26 29.22
N TRP A 99 -3.13 0.78 28.56
CA TRP A 99 -3.62 0.26 27.29
C TRP A 99 -2.65 0.56 26.14
N MET A 100 -1.98 1.70 26.20
CA MET A 100 -0.96 2.07 25.20
C MET A 100 0.23 1.12 25.24
N ALA A 101 0.74 0.82 26.44
CA ALA A 101 1.84 -0.12 26.63
C ALA A 101 1.44 -1.54 26.18
N GLY A 102 0.26 -2.01 26.58
CA GLY A 102 -0.28 -3.29 26.16
C GLY A 102 -0.47 -3.37 24.64
N TYR A 103 -1.02 -2.33 24.02
CA TYR A 103 -1.17 -2.26 22.56
C TYR A 103 0.17 -2.36 21.85
N LEU A 104 1.16 -1.54 22.24
CA LEU A 104 2.48 -1.57 21.62
C LEU A 104 3.16 -2.94 21.76
N LEU A 105 3.07 -3.56 22.93
CA LEU A 105 3.69 -4.87 23.18
C LEU A 105 3.10 -5.98 22.29
N HIS A 106 1.79 -5.96 22.07
CA HIS A 106 1.11 -7.00 21.28
C HIS A 106 0.97 -6.67 19.80
N ALA A 107 0.76 -5.41 19.44
CA ALA A 107 0.55 -5.00 18.06
C ALA A 107 1.86 -4.85 17.26
N LEU A 108 2.94 -4.33 17.86
CA LEU A 108 4.21 -4.15 17.14
C LEU A 108 4.77 -5.45 16.56
N PRO A 109 4.81 -6.59 17.27
CA PRO A 109 5.29 -7.84 16.68
C PRO A 109 4.46 -8.29 15.48
N VAL A 110 3.14 -8.08 15.52
CA VAL A 110 2.23 -8.41 14.42
C VAL A 110 2.49 -7.53 13.20
N PHE A 111 2.62 -6.22 13.40
CA PHE A 111 2.95 -5.30 12.31
C PHE A 111 4.36 -5.53 11.76
N ALA A 112 5.32 -5.89 12.61
CA ALA A 112 6.66 -6.27 12.18
C ALA A 112 6.62 -7.55 11.30
N LEU A 113 5.79 -8.53 11.66
CA LEU A 113 5.58 -9.72 10.84
C LEU A 113 4.95 -9.37 9.49
N TYR A 114 3.94 -8.50 9.46
CA TYR A 114 3.35 -8.02 8.21
C TYR A 114 4.36 -7.26 7.34
N ALA A 115 5.20 -6.42 7.95
CA ALA A 115 6.28 -5.76 7.25
C ALA A 115 7.26 -6.76 6.64
N LEU A 116 7.70 -7.77 7.41
CA LEU A 116 8.60 -8.82 6.92
C LEU A 116 7.98 -9.62 5.76
N CYS A 117 6.69 -9.98 5.83
CA CYS A 117 5.99 -10.66 4.75
C CYS A 117 5.89 -9.77 3.49
N ALA A 118 5.60 -8.48 3.68
CA ALA A 118 5.54 -7.51 2.59
C ALA A 118 6.92 -7.32 1.95
N GLU A 119 7.98 -7.17 2.74
CA GLU A 119 9.36 -7.08 2.25
C GLU A 119 9.81 -8.37 1.56
N ALA A 120 9.43 -9.54 2.05
CA ALA A 120 9.72 -10.82 1.38
C ALA A 120 9.15 -10.87 -0.04
N SER A 121 7.99 -10.24 -0.28
CA SER A 121 7.42 -10.12 -1.63
C SER A 121 8.30 -9.32 -2.59
N LEU A 122 9.10 -8.37 -2.09
CA LEU A 122 10.05 -7.59 -2.90
C LEU A 122 11.18 -8.45 -3.44
N LEU A 123 11.59 -9.50 -2.72
CA LEU A 123 12.60 -10.44 -3.21
C LEU A 123 12.11 -11.15 -4.48
N LEU A 124 10.82 -11.52 -4.52
CA LEU A 124 10.19 -12.10 -5.71
C LEU A 124 10.15 -11.09 -6.86
N LEU A 125 9.79 -9.82 -6.57
CA LEU A 125 9.81 -8.74 -7.56
C LEU A 125 11.23 -8.43 -8.04
N ALA A 126 12.22 -8.47 -7.15
CA ALA A 126 13.63 -8.26 -7.51
C ALA A 126 14.14 -9.38 -8.41
N TRP A 127 13.69 -10.60 -8.20
CA TRP A 127 14.06 -11.76 -9.00
C TRP A 127 13.34 -11.79 -10.36
N TYR A 128 12.15 -11.20 -10.45
CA TYR A 128 11.40 -11.13 -11.70
C TYR A 128 12.15 -10.31 -12.76
N ARG A 129 12.47 -10.93 -13.89
CA ARG A 129 13.27 -10.32 -14.97
C ARG A 129 12.45 -9.56 -16.02
N GLY A 130 11.16 -9.31 -15.78
CA GLY A 130 10.29 -8.60 -16.72
C GLY A 130 9.94 -9.40 -17.98
N GLN A 131 10.31 -10.68 -18.06
CA GLN A 131 9.93 -11.53 -19.18
C GLN A 131 8.46 -11.93 -18.99
N LEU A 132 7.68 -11.77 -20.06
CA LEU A 132 6.33 -12.29 -20.13
C LEU A 132 6.41 -13.82 -19.98
N GLY A 133 6.01 -14.33 -18.83
CA GLY A 133 5.80 -15.77 -18.64
C GLY A 133 4.68 -16.28 -19.56
N VAL A 134 4.46 -17.59 -19.54
CA VAL A 134 3.31 -18.16 -20.22
C VAL A 134 2.04 -17.48 -19.68
N GLN A 135 1.43 -16.61 -20.48
CA GLN A 135 0.21 -15.90 -20.12
C GLN A 135 -0.98 -16.87 -20.17
N SER A 136 -1.18 -17.59 -19.10
CA SER A 136 -2.41 -18.40 -18.94
C SER A 136 -3.46 -17.55 -18.24
N LYS A 137 -4.34 -16.89 -19.01
CA LYS A 137 -5.49 -16.18 -18.46
C LYS A 137 -6.32 -17.07 -17.53
N TRP A 138 -6.47 -18.34 -17.89
CA TRP A 138 -7.18 -19.34 -17.11
C TRP A 138 -6.56 -19.61 -15.75
N PHE A 139 -5.23 -19.52 -15.62
CA PHE A 139 -4.55 -19.69 -14.34
C PHE A 139 -5.05 -18.68 -13.30
N PHE A 140 -5.15 -17.41 -13.66
CA PHE A 140 -5.63 -16.38 -12.74
C PHE A 140 -7.11 -16.53 -12.39
N TYR A 141 -7.95 -16.90 -13.36
CA TYR A 141 -9.37 -17.13 -13.12
C TYR A 141 -9.64 -18.33 -12.21
N VAL A 142 -8.83 -19.37 -12.27
CA VAL A 142 -8.94 -20.56 -11.42
C VAL A 142 -8.23 -20.35 -10.08
N PHE A 143 -7.06 -19.72 -10.09
CA PHE A 143 -6.26 -19.50 -8.88
C PHE A 143 -7.00 -18.67 -7.85
N TYR A 144 -7.67 -17.58 -8.26
CA TYR A 144 -8.35 -16.70 -7.32
C TYR A 144 -9.47 -17.41 -6.53
N PRO A 145 -10.44 -18.09 -7.13
CA PRO A 145 -11.43 -18.83 -6.36
C PRO A 145 -10.83 -20.06 -5.63
N ALA A 146 -9.84 -20.73 -6.21
CA ALA A 146 -9.22 -21.90 -5.59
C ALA A 146 -8.48 -21.57 -4.29
N HIS A 147 -7.72 -20.47 -4.24
CA HIS A 147 -7.02 -20.09 -3.01
C HIS A 147 -7.99 -19.60 -1.92
N LEU A 148 -9.09 -18.92 -2.28
CA LEU A 148 -10.14 -18.54 -1.33
C LEU A 148 -10.83 -19.76 -0.73
N LEU A 149 -11.16 -20.76 -1.55
CA LEU A 149 -11.70 -22.04 -1.07
C LEU A 149 -10.71 -22.78 -0.18
N GLY A 150 -9.42 -22.75 -0.53
CA GLY A 150 -8.35 -23.33 0.28
C GLY A 150 -8.23 -22.66 1.65
N LEU A 151 -8.25 -21.33 1.70
CA LEU A 151 -8.22 -20.56 2.95
C LEU A 151 -9.48 -20.81 3.80
N TRP A 152 -10.64 -20.88 3.17
CA TRP A 152 -11.89 -21.21 3.85
C TRP A 152 -11.87 -22.62 4.46
N ALA A 153 -11.43 -23.63 3.69
CA ALA A 153 -11.30 -25.00 4.16
C ALA A 153 -10.28 -25.12 5.30
N LEU A 154 -9.16 -24.39 5.20
CA LEU A 154 -8.17 -24.32 6.27
C LEU A 154 -8.75 -23.70 7.54
N GLY A 155 -9.53 -22.64 7.41
CA GLY A 155 -10.22 -22.00 8.53
C GLY A 155 -11.21 -22.94 9.22
N LEU A 156 -11.92 -23.80 8.46
CA LEU A 156 -12.79 -24.83 9.03
C LEU A 156 -12.03 -25.95 9.75
N ALA A 157 -10.83 -26.29 9.27
CA ALA A 157 -10.01 -27.34 9.88
C ALA A 157 -9.29 -26.90 11.16
N LEU A 158 -9.13 -25.59 11.37
CA LEU A 158 -8.45 -25.01 12.53
C LEU A 158 -9.39 -24.54 13.64
N ASN A 159 -10.71 -24.57 13.41
CA ASN A 159 -11.76 -24.35 14.41
C ASN A 159 -12.33 -25.67 14.92
#